data_48ab2c6e6cc5fedfcfaeb76b7a5f52d9
#
_entry.id   48ab2c6e6cc5fedfcfaeb76b7a5f52d9
#
_cell.length_a   1.000
_cell.length_b   1.000
_cell.length_c   1.000
_cell.angle_alpha   90.00
_cell.angle_beta   90.00
_cell.angle_gamma   90.00
#
_symmetry.space_group_name_H-M   'P 1'
#
loop_
_entity.id
_entity.type
_entity.pdbx_description
1 polymer ?
#
loop_
_entity_poly.entity_id
_entity_poly.type
_entity_poly.pdbx_seq_one_letter_code
_entity_poly.pdbx_strand_id
1 'polypeptide(L)'
;YSDNGIKFFGPDGFKLDDATEDEIEKLLLPGTLESLKADPGLIGKSYRIEDAIGRYTVFLKSCIPASKKFEGVKLVVDAANGAAHKVAPLVFSELGADITVIGNKPDGKNINDNIGSTHPGQMQRTVLEVGAVAGVAYDGDADRAIFCDEKGGIVDGDDVLAILALDMKSRGKLTKGAVVG
;
A
#
# COMPACT_ATOMS: atom_id res chain seq x y z
N TYR A 1 8.58 -7.59 -11.95
CA TYR A 1 7.84 -8.83 -12.28
C TYR A 1 8.70 -10.08 -12.05
N SER A 2 10.01 -9.91 -11.95
CA SER A 2 10.96 -11.00 -11.62
C SER A 2 10.75 -11.55 -10.20
N ASP A 3 10.23 -10.73 -9.30
CA ASP A 3 10.01 -11.08 -7.89
C ASP A 3 8.53 -11.38 -7.60
N ASN A 4 7.84 -11.94 -8.57
CA ASN A 4 6.43 -12.28 -8.47
C ASN A 4 6.20 -13.35 -7.39
N GLY A 5 5.18 -13.14 -6.55
CA GLY A 5 4.85 -14.04 -5.46
C GLY A 5 3.39 -13.98 -5.06
N ILE A 6 2.99 -14.96 -4.25
CA ILE A 6 1.65 -15.02 -3.65
C ILE A 6 1.83 -15.13 -2.14
N LYS A 7 1.15 -14.25 -1.39
CA LYS A 7 1.10 -14.34 0.08
C LYS A 7 -0.22 -15.02 0.50
N PHE A 8 -0.12 -16.00 1.39
CA PHE A 8 -1.29 -16.66 1.99
C PHE A 8 -1.49 -16.15 3.42
N PHE A 9 -2.76 -16.01 3.79
CA PHE A 9 -3.15 -15.57 5.12
C PHE A 9 -4.11 -16.59 5.74
N GLY A 10 -3.99 -16.78 7.04
CA GLY A 10 -4.89 -17.61 7.81
C GLY A 10 -6.28 -16.97 8.01
N PRO A 11 -7.22 -17.71 8.61
CA PRO A 11 -8.57 -17.21 8.87
C PRO A 11 -8.60 -16.08 9.91
N ASP A 12 -7.53 -15.90 10.65
CA ASP A 12 -7.29 -14.81 11.61
C ASP A 12 -6.74 -13.53 10.95
N GLY A 13 -6.40 -13.58 9.64
CA GLY A 13 -5.87 -12.46 8.88
C GLY A 13 -4.36 -12.26 9.00
N PHE A 14 -3.65 -13.16 9.71
CA PHE A 14 -2.19 -13.13 9.78
C PHE A 14 -1.56 -14.01 8.70
N LYS A 15 -0.29 -13.74 8.36
CA LYS A 15 0.51 -14.60 7.50
C LYS A 15 0.53 -16.02 8.09
N LEU A 16 0.54 -17.03 7.22
CA LEU A 16 0.68 -18.42 7.67
C LEU A 16 1.97 -18.59 8.50
N ASP A 17 1.91 -19.48 9.49
CA ASP A 17 3.09 -19.87 10.25
C ASP A 17 4.04 -20.72 9.41
N ASP A 18 5.32 -20.73 9.80
CA ASP A 18 6.38 -21.42 9.05
C ASP A 18 6.10 -22.92 8.88
N ALA A 19 5.46 -23.55 9.89
CA ALA A 19 5.14 -24.99 9.81
C ALA A 19 4.09 -25.27 8.72
N THR A 20 3.09 -24.41 8.58
CA THR A 20 2.09 -24.52 7.51
C THR A 20 2.71 -24.20 6.15
N GLU A 21 3.61 -23.22 6.05
CA GLU A 21 4.35 -22.93 4.82
C GLU A 21 5.20 -24.13 4.39
N ASP A 22 5.92 -24.76 5.33
CA ASP A 22 6.71 -25.98 5.08
C ASP A 22 5.84 -27.15 4.58
N GLU A 23 4.61 -27.29 5.09
CA GLU A 23 3.68 -28.31 4.60
C GLU A 23 3.25 -28.03 3.15
N ILE A 24 2.95 -26.77 2.83
CA ILE A 24 2.61 -26.35 1.46
C ILE A 24 3.78 -26.61 0.51
N GLU A 25 5.01 -26.26 0.91
CA GLU A 25 6.20 -26.51 0.09
C GLU A 25 6.41 -28.01 -0.21
N LYS A 26 6.17 -28.90 0.76
CA LYS A 26 6.21 -30.35 0.54
C LYS A 26 5.23 -30.81 -0.53
N LEU A 27 4.05 -30.17 -0.64
CA LEU A 27 3.08 -30.49 -1.66
C LEU A 27 3.50 -30.08 -3.08
N LEU A 28 4.45 -29.14 -3.21
CA LEU A 28 5.00 -28.70 -4.49
C LEU A 28 6.07 -29.67 -5.04
N LEU A 29 6.49 -30.66 -4.26
CA LEU A 29 7.46 -31.65 -4.73
C LEU A 29 6.89 -32.47 -5.89
N PRO A 30 7.73 -32.87 -6.88
CA PRO A 30 7.26 -33.64 -8.02
C PRO A 30 6.50 -34.92 -7.61
N GLY A 31 5.33 -35.13 -8.18
CA GLY A 31 4.50 -36.31 -7.92
C GLY A 31 3.55 -36.23 -6.73
N THR A 32 3.75 -35.28 -5.81
CA THR A 32 2.91 -35.18 -4.61
C THR A 32 1.50 -34.69 -4.97
N LEU A 33 1.37 -33.66 -5.81
CA LEU A 33 0.09 -33.10 -6.22
C LEU A 33 -0.80 -34.09 -7.01
N GLU A 34 -0.19 -35.05 -7.70
CA GLU A 34 -0.93 -36.07 -8.44
C GLU A 34 -1.83 -36.93 -7.53
N SER A 35 -1.33 -37.23 -6.32
CA SER A 35 -2.08 -38.04 -5.33
C SER A 35 -3.19 -37.25 -4.62
N LEU A 36 -3.17 -35.92 -4.73
CA LEU A 36 -4.11 -35.02 -4.05
C LEU A 36 -5.20 -34.46 -4.98
N LYS A 37 -5.28 -34.94 -6.22
CA LYS A 37 -6.33 -34.54 -7.14
C LYS A 37 -7.71 -34.86 -6.54
N ALA A 38 -8.53 -33.82 -6.42
CA ALA A 38 -9.90 -33.99 -5.97
C ALA A 38 -10.72 -34.83 -6.98
N ASP A 39 -11.62 -35.65 -6.46
CA ASP A 39 -12.64 -36.28 -7.29
C ASP A 39 -13.40 -35.19 -8.06
N PRO A 40 -13.67 -35.35 -9.37
CA PRO A 40 -14.44 -34.40 -10.16
C PRO A 40 -15.80 -33.99 -9.54
N GLY A 41 -16.42 -34.90 -8.80
CA GLY A 41 -17.66 -34.62 -8.06
C GLY A 41 -17.50 -33.73 -6.82
N LEU A 42 -16.30 -33.57 -6.34
CA LEU A 42 -15.94 -32.75 -5.14
C LEU A 42 -15.37 -31.38 -5.49
N ILE A 43 -15.29 -31.02 -6.77
CA ILE A 43 -14.79 -29.70 -7.19
C ILE A 43 -15.74 -28.61 -6.67
N GLY A 44 -15.19 -27.72 -5.84
CA GLY A 44 -15.92 -26.57 -5.29
C GLY A 44 -16.21 -25.48 -6.35
N LYS A 45 -16.95 -24.47 -5.94
CA LYS A 45 -17.24 -23.28 -6.75
C LYS A 45 -16.32 -22.13 -6.32
N SER A 46 -15.79 -21.39 -7.29
CA SER A 46 -15.10 -20.13 -7.00
C SER A 46 -16.11 -18.98 -6.97
N TYR A 47 -15.89 -18.07 -6.02
CA TYR A 47 -16.64 -16.82 -5.90
C TYR A 47 -15.69 -15.66 -5.95
N ARG A 48 -16.00 -14.63 -6.74
CA ARG A 48 -15.23 -13.41 -6.79
C ARG A 48 -15.83 -12.38 -5.83
N ILE A 49 -14.99 -11.81 -4.98
CA ILE A 49 -15.37 -10.66 -4.14
C ILE A 49 -15.06 -9.40 -4.94
N GLU A 50 -16.08 -8.75 -5.48
CA GLU A 50 -15.91 -7.59 -6.37
C GLU A 50 -15.78 -6.25 -5.61
N ASP A 51 -16.28 -6.19 -4.38
CA ASP A 51 -16.32 -4.97 -3.56
C ASP A 51 -15.14 -4.80 -2.57
N ALA A 52 -14.11 -5.63 -2.68
CA ALA A 52 -12.95 -5.59 -1.78
C ALA A 52 -12.27 -4.21 -1.74
N ILE A 53 -12.11 -3.55 -2.90
CA ILE A 53 -11.52 -2.22 -2.99
C ILE A 53 -12.38 -1.19 -2.26
N GLY A 54 -13.70 -1.22 -2.44
CA GLY A 54 -14.61 -0.31 -1.76
C GLY A 54 -14.58 -0.47 -0.25
N ARG A 55 -14.63 -1.70 0.24
CA ARG A 55 -14.52 -2.00 1.68
C ARG A 55 -13.22 -1.52 2.27
N TYR A 56 -12.10 -1.77 1.59
CA TYR A 56 -10.78 -1.33 2.05
C TYR A 56 -10.66 0.20 2.04
N THR A 57 -11.19 0.86 1.02
CA THR A 57 -11.27 2.32 0.95
C THR A 57 -12.04 2.90 2.15
N VAL A 58 -13.19 2.34 2.49
CA VAL A 58 -13.98 2.76 3.66
C VAL A 58 -13.18 2.56 4.96
N PHE A 59 -12.50 1.41 5.09
CA PHE A 59 -11.64 1.14 6.24
C PHE A 59 -10.52 2.18 6.36
N LEU A 60 -9.77 2.44 5.29
CA LEU A 60 -8.67 3.41 5.30
C LEU A 60 -9.16 4.82 5.68
N LYS A 61 -10.31 5.25 5.14
CA LYS A 61 -10.92 6.54 5.51
C LYS A 61 -11.33 6.60 6.97
N SER A 62 -11.74 5.48 7.56
CA SER A 62 -12.10 5.43 8.99
C SER A 62 -10.90 5.61 9.93
N CYS A 63 -9.67 5.40 9.45
CA CYS A 63 -8.44 5.65 10.21
C CYS A 63 -8.15 7.16 10.38
N ILE A 64 -8.80 8.01 9.59
CA ILE A 64 -8.63 9.46 9.64
C ILE A 64 -9.80 10.07 10.43
N PRO A 65 -9.53 10.99 11.38
CA PRO A 65 -10.62 11.66 12.11
C PRO A 65 -11.61 12.34 11.14
N ALA A 66 -12.90 12.14 11.33
CA ALA A 66 -13.96 12.66 10.46
C ALA A 66 -13.92 14.19 10.27
N SER A 67 -13.31 14.92 11.21
CA SER A 67 -13.07 16.36 11.12
C SER A 67 -11.91 16.75 10.18
N LYS A 68 -11.11 15.80 9.72
CA LYS A 68 -9.99 16.03 8.81
C LYS A 68 -10.42 15.71 7.39
N LYS A 69 -10.26 16.68 6.53
CA LYS A 69 -10.51 16.58 5.09
C LYS A 69 -9.34 17.18 4.34
N PHE A 70 -9.19 16.76 3.10
CA PHE A 70 -8.15 17.26 2.20
C PHE A 70 -8.72 18.25 1.16
N GLU A 71 -9.88 18.87 1.44
CA GLU A 71 -10.48 19.88 0.56
C GLU A 71 -9.49 21.02 0.31
N GLY A 72 -9.21 21.31 -0.96
CA GLY A 72 -8.24 22.32 -1.36
C GLY A 72 -6.76 21.90 -1.25
N VAL A 73 -6.49 20.68 -0.81
CA VAL A 73 -5.14 20.13 -0.74
C VAL A 73 -4.79 19.47 -2.05
N LYS A 74 -3.77 19.96 -2.74
CA LYS A 74 -3.25 19.35 -3.98
C LYS A 74 -2.14 18.38 -3.66
N LEU A 75 -2.26 17.12 -4.09
CA LEU A 75 -1.32 16.04 -3.81
C LEU A 75 -0.86 15.35 -5.09
N VAL A 76 0.37 14.84 -5.09
CA VAL A 76 0.85 13.86 -6.07
C VAL A 76 0.86 12.50 -5.42
N VAL A 77 0.28 11.51 -6.11
CA VAL A 77 0.20 10.12 -5.65
C VAL A 77 0.89 9.23 -6.68
N ASP A 78 1.99 8.61 -6.28
CA ASP A 78 2.72 7.64 -7.07
C ASP A 78 2.39 6.24 -6.58
N ALA A 79 1.68 5.47 -7.40
CA ALA A 79 1.25 4.12 -7.07
C ALA A 79 2.21 3.01 -7.58
N ALA A 80 3.40 3.37 -8.08
CA ALA A 80 4.44 2.46 -8.55
C ALA A 80 3.98 1.40 -9.57
N ASN A 81 2.88 1.61 -10.27
CA ASN A 81 2.16 0.59 -11.07
C ASN A 81 1.86 -0.70 -10.29
N GLY A 82 1.71 -0.59 -8.98
CA GLY A 82 1.55 -1.68 -8.04
C GLY A 82 0.14 -1.79 -7.44
N ALA A 83 0.04 -2.43 -6.28
CA ALA A 83 -1.23 -2.72 -5.60
C ALA A 83 -2.04 -1.47 -5.25
N ALA A 84 -1.37 -0.34 -4.98
CA ALA A 84 -2.02 0.93 -4.63
C ALA A 84 -2.72 1.63 -5.80
N HIS A 85 -2.53 1.20 -7.05
CA HIS A 85 -2.95 1.95 -8.26
C HIS A 85 -4.43 2.35 -8.32
N LYS A 86 -5.32 1.60 -7.66
CA LYS A 86 -6.75 1.94 -7.57
C LYS A 86 -7.11 2.54 -6.22
N VAL A 87 -6.60 1.95 -5.13
CA VAL A 87 -7.02 2.29 -3.78
C VAL A 87 -6.50 3.67 -3.36
N ALA A 88 -5.21 3.96 -3.58
CA ALA A 88 -4.64 5.22 -3.13
C ALA A 88 -5.30 6.45 -3.79
N PRO A 89 -5.46 6.51 -5.13
CA PRO A 89 -6.20 7.61 -5.75
C PRO A 89 -7.63 7.74 -5.22
N LEU A 90 -8.33 6.63 -5.04
CA LEU A 90 -9.72 6.64 -4.58
C LEU A 90 -9.83 7.20 -3.16
N VAL A 91 -8.97 6.77 -2.23
CA VAL A 91 -8.97 7.25 -0.84
C VAL A 91 -8.75 8.76 -0.77
N PHE A 92 -7.70 9.28 -1.41
CA PHE A 92 -7.40 10.71 -1.36
C PHE A 92 -8.47 11.56 -2.04
N SER A 93 -9.00 11.09 -3.17
CA SER A 93 -10.07 11.76 -3.89
C SER A 93 -11.36 11.82 -3.05
N GLU A 94 -11.75 10.72 -2.40
CA GLU A 94 -12.93 10.68 -1.53
C GLU A 94 -12.75 11.47 -0.22
N LEU A 95 -11.51 11.76 0.17
CA LEU A 95 -11.20 12.68 1.28
C LEU A 95 -11.20 14.14 0.83
N GLY A 96 -11.39 14.41 -0.46
CA GLY A 96 -11.54 15.76 -1.02
C GLY A 96 -10.25 16.36 -1.58
N ALA A 97 -9.14 15.60 -1.68
CA ALA A 97 -7.90 16.10 -2.27
C ALA A 97 -8.02 16.30 -3.79
N ASP A 98 -7.35 17.35 -4.30
CA ASP A 98 -7.05 17.51 -5.72
C ASP A 98 -5.79 16.70 -6.03
N ILE A 99 -5.92 15.59 -6.76
CA ILE A 99 -4.84 14.63 -6.93
C ILE A 99 -4.30 14.60 -8.36
N THR A 100 -2.98 14.56 -8.46
CA THR A 100 -2.26 14.16 -9.69
C THR A 100 -1.69 12.76 -9.44
N VAL A 101 -2.08 11.79 -10.27
CA VAL A 101 -1.68 10.39 -10.09
C VAL A 101 -0.65 9.99 -11.14
N ILE A 102 0.44 9.37 -10.69
CA ILE A 102 1.45 8.74 -11.54
C ILE A 102 1.60 7.26 -11.14
N GLY A 103 2.20 6.44 -12.01
CA GLY A 103 2.38 5.02 -11.71
C GLY A 103 1.08 4.25 -11.48
N ASN A 104 -0.01 4.57 -12.21
CA ASN A 104 -1.32 3.94 -12.01
C ASN A 104 -1.83 3.13 -13.21
N LYS A 105 -0.92 2.74 -14.11
CA LYS A 105 -1.23 1.96 -15.31
C LYS A 105 -0.40 0.67 -15.35
N PRO A 106 -0.69 -0.29 -14.45
CA PRO A 106 0.04 -1.55 -14.42
C PRO A 106 -0.18 -2.33 -15.72
N ASP A 107 0.89 -2.84 -16.30
CA ASP A 107 0.87 -3.69 -17.50
C ASP A 107 1.35 -5.14 -17.23
N GLY A 108 1.62 -5.46 -15.96
CA GLY A 108 2.13 -6.75 -15.51
C GLY A 108 3.65 -6.86 -15.51
N LYS A 109 4.38 -5.84 -15.98
CA LYS A 109 5.86 -5.84 -16.05
C LYS A 109 6.48 -4.56 -15.49
N ASN A 110 5.75 -3.46 -15.44
CA ASN A 110 6.22 -2.12 -15.10
C ASN A 110 6.12 -1.76 -13.62
N ILE A 111 5.81 -2.72 -12.74
CA ILE A 111 5.79 -2.50 -11.30
C ILE A 111 7.18 -2.09 -10.80
N ASN A 112 7.27 -1.00 -10.03
CA ASN A 112 8.51 -0.42 -9.50
C ASN A 112 9.56 -0.05 -10.56
N ASP A 113 9.20 0.03 -11.85
CA ASP A 113 10.15 0.32 -12.91
C ASP A 113 10.49 1.81 -12.94
N ASN A 114 11.58 2.20 -12.27
CA ASN A 114 12.07 3.56 -12.11
C ASN A 114 11.03 4.55 -11.55
N ILE A 115 10.10 4.05 -10.73
CA ILE A 115 8.99 4.79 -10.12
C ILE A 115 8.71 4.24 -8.72
N GLY A 116 7.92 4.96 -7.94
CA GLY A 116 7.53 4.54 -6.59
C GLY A 116 8.54 4.92 -5.51
N SER A 117 8.38 4.36 -4.30
CA SER A 117 9.13 4.77 -3.10
C SER A 117 10.64 4.61 -3.21
N THR A 118 11.13 3.67 -4.02
CA THR A 118 12.57 3.45 -4.24
C THR A 118 13.17 4.37 -5.32
N HIS A 119 12.31 5.01 -6.14
CA HIS A 119 12.69 5.94 -7.19
C HIS A 119 11.78 7.18 -7.20
N PRO A 120 11.78 7.99 -6.13
CA PRO A 120 10.79 9.07 -5.93
C PRO A 120 11.00 10.29 -6.84
N GLY A 121 12.03 10.29 -7.68
CA GLY A 121 12.40 11.44 -8.51
C GLY A 121 11.30 11.91 -9.47
N GLN A 122 10.43 11.02 -9.95
CA GLN A 122 9.29 11.42 -10.77
C GLN A 122 8.23 12.13 -9.91
N MET A 123 7.91 11.60 -8.73
CA MET A 123 7.00 12.24 -7.78
C MET A 123 7.48 13.65 -7.42
N GLN A 124 8.76 13.81 -7.06
CA GLN A 124 9.36 15.11 -6.70
C GLN A 124 9.20 16.14 -7.82
N ARG A 125 9.53 15.77 -9.08
CA ARG A 125 9.35 16.64 -10.23
C ARG A 125 7.88 17.02 -10.45
N THR A 126 6.99 16.03 -10.38
CA THR A 126 5.55 16.26 -10.58
C THR A 126 4.98 17.19 -9.51
N VAL A 127 5.41 17.07 -8.24
CA VAL A 127 5.01 18.00 -7.16
C VAL A 127 5.33 19.44 -7.53
N LEU A 128 6.57 19.69 -8.00
CA LEU A 128 7.00 21.03 -8.42
C LEU A 128 6.22 21.54 -9.65
N GLU A 129 6.02 20.67 -10.64
CA GLU A 129 5.35 21.02 -11.90
C GLU A 129 3.88 21.42 -11.70
N VAL A 130 3.15 20.67 -10.83
CA VAL A 130 1.73 20.94 -10.60
C VAL A 130 1.47 21.89 -9.42
N GLY A 131 2.52 22.27 -8.68
CA GLY A 131 2.39 23.07 -7.47
C GLY A 131 1.59 22.36 -6.38
N ALA A 132 1.87 21.07 -6.16
CA ALA A 132 1.26 20.33 -5.08
C ALA A 132 1.92 20.66 -3.74
N VAL A 133 1.18 20.52 -2.64
CA VAL A 133 1.71 20.77 -1.28
C VAL A 133 2.54 19.60 -0.76
N ALA A 134 2.32 18.40 -1.31
CA ALA A 134 3.09 17.22 -0.97
C ALA A 134 2.94 16.14 -2.04
N GLY A 135 3.86 15.16 -2.01
CA GLY A 135 3.76 13.93 -2.76
C GLY A 135 3.88 12.72 -1.85
N VAL A 136 3.27 11.62 -2.26
CA VAL A 136 3.45 10.30 -1.64
C VAL A 136 3.73 9.28 -2.73
N ALA A 137 4.77 8.47 -2.54
CA ALA A 137 5.13 7.37 -3.42
C ALA A 137 5.11 6.05 -2.63
N TYR A 138 4.38 5.08 -3.14
CA TYR A 138 4.31 3.73 -2.62
C TYR A 138 5.31 2.81 -3.34
N ASP A 139 5.59 1.66 -2.77
CA ASP A 139 6.21 0.57 -3.50
C ASP A 139 5.16 -0.40 -4.10
N GLY A 140 5.63 -1.46 -4.75
CA GLY A 140 4.77 -2.34 -5.54
C GLY A 140 3.65 -3.02 -4.78
N ASP A 141 3.85 -3.46 -3.54
CA ASP A 141 2.83 -4.07 -2.67
C ASP A 141 2.24 -3.08 -1.65
N ALA A 142 2.71 -1.83 -1.69
CA ALA A 142 2.21 -0.71 -0.89
C ALA A 142 2.38 -0.90 0.64
N ASP A 143 3.41 -1.64 1.06
CA ASP A 143 3.78 -1.78 2.47
C ASP A 143 4.75 -0.68 2.93
N ARG A 144 5.32 0.08 1.99
CA ARG A 144 6.20 1.23 2.23
C ARG A 144 5.68 2.48 1.52
N ALA A 145 5.92 3.63 2.13
CA ALA A 145 5.64 4.92 1.54
C ALA A 145 6.80 5.89 1.82
N ILE A 146 7.12 6.72 0.83
CA ILE A 146 8.03 7.86 0.96
C ILE A 146 7.27 9.12 0.59
N PHE A 147 7.61 10.24 1.21
CA PHE A 147 6.93 11.50 0.94
C PHE A 147 7.88 12.55 0.39
N CYS A 148 7.34 13.60 -0.20
CA CYS A 148 8.07 14.83 -0.43
C CYS A 148 7.22 16.05 -0.08
N ASP A 149 7.91 17.14 0.25
CA ASP A 149 7.32 18.44 0.54
C ASP A 149 7.00 19.22 -0.75
N GLU A 150 6.48 20.43 -0.59
CA GLU A 150 6.13 21.35 -1.69
C GLU A 150 7.34 21.85 -2.49
N LYS A 151 8.55 21.64 -2.00
CA LYS A 151 9.81 21.99 -2.67
C LYS A 151 10.47 20.79 -3.35
N GLY A 152 9.82 19.62 -3.29
CA GLY A 152 10.37 18.37 -3.79
C GLY A 152 11.43 17.76 -2.87
N GLY A 153 11.60 18.26 -1.63
CA GLY A 153 12.46 17.69 -0.61
C GLY A 153 11.87 16.35 -0.12
N ILE A 154 12.69 15.31 0.01
CA ILE A 154 12.24 14.02 0.55
C ILE A 154 11.94 14.18 2.05
N VAL A 155 10.83 13.60 2.45
CA VAL A 155 10.40 13.41 3.84
C VAL A 155 10.42 11.92 4.09
N ASP A 156 11.44 11.46 4.78
CA ASP A 156 11.70 10.04 4.98
C ASP A 156 11.00 9.46 6.24
N GLY A 157 11.32 8.22 6.59
CA GLY A 157 10.73 7.56 7.74
C GLY A 157 11.05 8.25 9.07
N ASP A 158 12.26 8.77 9.22
CA ASP A 158 12.67 9.48 10.42
C ASP A 158 11.94 10.81 10.59
N ASP A 159 11.75 11.54 9.48
CA ASP A 159 10.96 12.77 9.45
C ASP A 159 9.49 12.48 9.83
N VAL A 160 8.90 11.41 9.26
CA VAL A 160 7.53 10.98 9.58
C VAL A 160 7.40 10.61 11.06
N LEU A 161 8.36 9.86 11.61
CA LEU A 161 8.38 9.53 13.04
C LEU A 161 8.46 10.79 13.90
N ALA A 162 9.30 11.75 13.52
CA ALA A 162 9.41 13.02 14.24
C ALA A 162 8.10 13.82 14.20
N ILE A 163 7.45 13.92 13.04
CA ILE A 163 6.15 14.60 12.87
C ILE A 163 5.09 13.94 13.76
N LEU A 164 4.97 12.61 13.70
CA LEU A 164 4.00 11.86 14.48
C LEU A 164 4.27 11.99 16.00
N ALA A 165 5.53 11.92 16.41
CA ALA A 165 5.93 12.09 17.80
C ALA A 165 5.56 13.47 18.35
N LEU A 166 5.80 14.53 17.58
CA LEU A 166 5.45 15.91 17.95
C LEU A 166 3.92 16.06 18.07
N ASP A 167 3.16 15.53 17.14
CA ASP A 167 1.70 15.54 17.20
C ASP A 167 1.16 14.74 18.39
N MET A 168 1.68 13.53 18.64
CA MET A 168 1.31 12.73 19.82
C MET A 168 1.67 13.46 21.13
N LYS A 169 2.84 14.09 21.19
CA LYS A 169 3.26 14.89 22.35
C LYS A 169 2.30 16.06 22.60
N SER A 170 1.94 16.79 21.56
CA SER A 170 1.02 17.96 21.67
C SER A 170 -0.36 17.54 22.17
N ARG A 171 -0.80 16.31 21.87
CA ARG A 171 -2.08 15.73 22.30
C ARG A 171 -1.98 14.96 23.63
N GLY A 172 -0.83 14.94 24.28
CA GLY A 172 -0.61 14.20 25.54
C GLY A 172 -0.69 12.66 25.38
N LYS A 173 -0.52 12.16 24.16
CA LYS A 173 -0.60 10.73 23.83
C LYS A 173 0.75 10.02 23.77
N LEU A 174 1.86 10.75 23.88
CA LEU A 174 3.20 10.18 23.86
C LEU A 174 3.54 9.65 25.26
N THR A 175 3.32 8.35 25.50
CA THR A 175 3.65 7.68 26.75
C THR A 175 5.17 7.64 26.94
N LYS A 176 5.65 7.95 28.14
CA LYS A 176 7.09 7.96 28.52
C LYS A 176 7.97 8.94 27.72
N GLY A 177 7.42 9.76 26.82
CA GLY A 177 8.17 10.75 26.06
C GLY A 177 9.20 10.16 25.08
N ALA A 178 9.06 8.89 24.70
CA ALA A 178 9.96 8.18 23.82
C ALA A 178 9.24 7.66 22.58
N VAL A 179 9.94 7.68 21.45
CA VAL A 179 9.58 7.02 20.19
C VAL A 179 10.70 6.05 19.86
N VAL A 180 10.38 4.87 19.40
CA VAL A 180 11.31 3.86 18.92
C VAL A 180 10.99 3.64 17.45
N GLY A 181 11.99 3.79 16.57
CA GLY A 181 11.95 3.51 15.16
C GLY A 181 12.70 2.23 14.81
#